data_5d72f01ccb1198f7b948ac8649ead0ad
#
_entry.id   5d72f01ccb1198f7b948ac8649ead0ad
#
_cell.length_a   1.000
_cell.length_b   1.000
_cell.length_c   1.000
_cell.angle_alpha   90.00
_cell.angle_beta   90.00
_cell.angle_gamma   90.00
#
_symmetry.space_group_name_H-M   'P 1'
#
loop_
_entity.id
_entity.type
_entity.pdbx_description
1 polymer ?
#
loop_
_entity_poly.entity_id
_entity_poly.type
_entity_poly.pdbx_seq_one_letter_code
_entity_poly.pdbx_strand_id
1 'polypeptide(L)'
;PAVWGYCMWRKYHDGIADTELISGRELLRREPNFNEKTRFAISNPDSGCVCPYGLTIAYAENAVQNGARIALNTAVLGMDVADGRITAVHTNRGTLHPALVINAAGVFAEDVARMADDRFFSIHPRRGTNSILDRKAGAFMHSIASVKGNDMVSKTHSKGGGILHTVHDNLLIGPDAVETYEKENTATYPESIAHVFSKQKITMPALTERDIITYFTGVRAPTFEEDFIIERGRHTHNLIHVAGIQSPGLTTAPAV
;
A
#
# COMPACT_ATOMS: atom_id res chain seq x y z
N PRO A 1 1.60 -10.77 -25.84
CA PRO A 1 1.27 -12.23 -25.72
C PRO A 1 1.61 -12.79 -24.35
N ALA A 2 2.84 -12.59 -23.83
CA ALA A 2 3.30 -13.19 -22.56
C ALA A 2 2.46 -12.75 -21.35
N VAL A 3 2.15 -11.45 -21.22
CA VAL A 3 1.36 -10.92 -20.11
C VAL A 3 -0.07 -11.48 -20.12
N TRP A 4 -0.67 -11.59 -21.32
CA TRP A 4 -1.99 -12.20 -21.47
C TRP A 4 -1.95 -13.70 -21.13
N GLY A 5 -0.96 -14.44 -21.62
CA GLY A 5 -0.78 -15.83 -21.26
C GLY A 5 -0.65 -16.04 -19.76
N TYR A 6 0.12 -15.19 -19.09
CA TYR A 6 0.23 -15.20 -17.63
C TYR A 6 -1.10 -14.92 -16.93
N CYS A 7 -1.84 -13.90 -17.37
CA CYS A 7 -3.15 -13.59 -16.79
C CYS A 7 -4.15 -14.73 -16.99
N MET A 8 -4.14 -15.38 -18.17
CA MET A 8 -5.00 -16.54 -18.43
C MET A 8 -4.61 -17.75 -17.59
N TRP A 9 -3.30 -17.98 -17.42
CA TRP A 9 -2.82 -19.02 -16.51
C TRP A 9 -3.31 -18.76 -15.08
N ARG A 10 -3.16 -17.52 -14.56
CA ARG A 10 -3.66 -17.11 -13.25
C ARG A 10 -5.17 -17.31 -13.11
N LYS A 11 -5.94 -16.98 -14.17
CA LYS A 11 -7.38 -17.17 -14.18
C LYS A 11 -7.77 -18.62 -13.91
N TYR A 12 -7.12 -19.56 -14.59
CA TYR A 12 -7.45 -20.99 -14.47
C TYR A 12 -6.79 -21.65 -13.26
N HIS A 13 -5.61 -21.19 -12.87
CA HIS A 13 -4.86 -21.77 -11.75
C HIS A 13 -5.31 -21.21 -10.41
N ASP A 14 -5.54 -19.89 -10.33
CA ASP A 14 -5.86 -19.19 -9.08
C ASP A 14 -7.37 -18.88 -8.95
N GLY A 15 -8.18 -19.28 -9.90
CA GLY A 15 -9.63 -19.05 -9.88
C GLY A 15 -10.04 -17.59 -10.01
N ILE A 16 -9.18 -16.71 -10.58
CA ILE A 16 -9.52 -15.31 -10.81
C ILE A 16 -10.53 -15.22 -11.94
N ALA A 17 -11.81 -15.07 -11.57
CA ALA A 17 -12.92 -14.98 -12.51
C ALA A 17 -12.81 -13.72 -13.40
N ASP A 18 -13.47 -13.77 -14.54
CA ASP A 18 -13.83 -12.63 -15.41
C ASP A 18 -12.68 -11.72 -15.92
N THR A 19 -11.42 -12.21 -15.85
CA THR A 19 -10.32 -11.51 -16.52
C THR A 19 -10.45 -11.63 -18.03
N GLU A 20 -10.51 -10.49 -18.73
CA GLU A 20 -10.66 -10.42 -20.19
C GLU A 20 -9.60 -9.51 -20.83
N LEU A 21 -9.22 -9.84 -22.07
CA LEU A 21 -8.45 -8.96 -22.93
C LEU A 21 -9.40 -8.16 -23.80
N ILE A 22 -9.38 -6.85 -23.65
CA ILE A 22 -10.20 -5.94 -24.46
C ILE A 22 -9.34 -5.14 -25.43
N SER A 23 -9.90 -4.84 -26.61
CA SER A 23 -9.24 -3.98 -27.59
C SER A 23 -9.22 -2.53 -27.12
N GLY A 24 -8.32 -1.71 -27.69
CA GLY A 24 -8.32 -0.27 -27.40
C GLY A 24 -9.63 0.42 -27.79
N ARG A 25 -10.33 -0.06 -28.85
CA ARG A 25 -11.65 0.44 -29.21
C ARG A 25 -12.69 0.14 -28.11
N GLU A 26 -12.69 -1.05 -27.57
CA GLU A 26 -13.59 -1.42 -26.48
C GLU A 26 -13.24 -0.68 -25.19
N LEU A 27 -11.95 -0.49 -24.91
CA LEU A 27 -11.52 0.33 -23.79
C LEU A 27 -12.06 1.76 -23.91
N LEU A 28 -11.89 2.40 -25.06
CA LEU A 28 -12.37 3.76 -25.29
C LEU A 28 -13.91 3.88 -25.30
N ARG A 29 -14.61 2.78 -25.61
CA ARG A 29 -16.07 2.73 -25.45
C ARG A 29 -16.49 2.73 -23.98
N ARG A 30 -15.76 2.01 -23.13
CA ARG A 30 -16.01 1.94 -21.67
C ARG A 30 -15.49 3.18 -20.95
N GLU A 31 -14.33 3.66 -21.35
CA GLU A 31 -13.59 4.77 -20.74
C GLU A 31 -13.13 5.77 -21.82
N PRO A 32 -14.02 6.70 -22.23
CA PRO A 32 -13.76 7.56 -23.39
C PRO A 32 -12.58 8.52 -23.25
N ASN A 33 -12.15 8.80 -22.00
CA ASN A 33 -11.08 9.76 -21.73
C ASN A 33 -9.68 9.12 -21.67
N PHE A 34 -9.59 7.79 -21.90
CA PHE A 34 -8.29 7.14 -22.02
C PHE A 34 -7.51 7.61 -23.25
N ASN A 35 -6.20 7.43 -23.20
CA ASN A 35 -5.34 7.72 -24.32
C ASN A 35 -5.71 6.87 -25.54
N GLU A 36 -6.06 7.53 -26.64
CA GLU A 36 -6.47 6.89 -27.91
C GLU A 36 -5.41 5.95 -28.50
N LYS A 37 -4.14 6.14 -28.12
CA LYS A 37 -3.03 5.27 -28.56
C LYS A 37 -3.02 3.92 -27.85
N THR A 38 -3.88 3.71 -26.85
CA THR A 38 -3.98 2.43 -26.14
C THR A 38 -4.52 1.35 -27.06
N ARG A 39 -3.73 0.30 -27.28
CA ARG A 39 -4.06 -0.78 -28.24
C ARG A 39 -4.93 -1.89 -27.64
N PHE A 40 -4.71 -2.18 -26.38
CA PHE A 40 -5.44 -3.20 -25.62
C PHE A 40 -5.34 -2.93 -24.12
N ALA A 41 -6.25 -3.51 -23.37
CA ALA A 41 -6.22 -3.54 -21.91
C ALA A 41 -6.59 -4.93 -21.39
N ILE A 42 -6.13 -5.25 -20.19
CA ILE A 42 -6.63 -6.39 -19.42
C ILE A 42 -7.65 -5.82 -18.43
N SER A 43 -8.86 -6.29 -18.53
CA SER A 43 -9.97 -5.91 -17.67
C SER A 43 -10.21 -7.00 -16.63
N ASN A 44 -10.37 -6.58 -15.37
CA ASN A 44 -10.79 -7.44 -14.28
C ASN A 44 -11.91 -6.72 -13.52
N PRO A 45 -13.19 -7.14 -13.70
CA PRO A 45 -14.34 -6.49 -13.07
C PRO A 45 -14.42 -6.74 -11.56
N ASP A 46 -13.71 -7.74 -11.02
CA ASP A 46 -13.71 -8.05 -9.59
C ASP A 46 -12.85 -7.06 -8.77
N SER A 47 -12.17 -6.13 -9.43
CA SER A 47 -11.41 -5.09 -8.75
C SER A 47 -12.32 -4.01 -8.18
N GLY A 48 -12.04 -3.57 -6.96
CA GLY A 48 -12.81 -2.53 -6.29
C GLY A 48 -11.96 -1.60 -5.45
N CYS A 49 -12.58 -0.55 -4.94
CA CYS A 49 -11.98 0.42 -4.02
C CYS A 49 -12.61 0.32 -2.64
N VAL A 50 -11.79 0.52 -1.63
CA VAL A 50 -12.24 0.66 -0.25
C VAL A 50 -11.60 1.91 0.36
N CYS A 51 -12.33 2.58 1.24
CA CYS A 51 -11.73 3.64 2.06
C CYS A 51 -10.78 3.01 3.10
N PRO A 52 -9.46 3.24 3.04
CA PRO A 52 -8.51 2.60 3.95
C PRO A 52 -8.72 3.04 5.41
N TYR A 53 -9.12 4.28 5.64
CA TYR A 53 -9.45 4.78 6.97
C TYR A 53 -10.68 4.07 7.54
N GLY A 54 -11.77 4.02 6.75
CA GLY A 54 -12.99 3.34 7.17
C GLY A 54 -12.78 1.86 7.47
N LEU A 55 -12.02 1.17 6.64
CA LEU A 55 -11.67 -0.23 6.86
C LEU A 55 -10.86 -0.42 8.16
N THR A 56 -9.82 0.39 8.37
CA THR A 56 -8.99 0.32 9.58
C THR A 56 -9.79 0.61 10.84
N ILE A 57 -10.65 1.63 10.81
CA ILE A 57 -11.53 1.96 11.94
C ILE A 57 -12.49 0.82 12.22
N ALA A 58 -13.11 0.24 11.21
CA ALA A 58 -14.04 -0.89 11.37
C ALA A 58 -13.38 -2.11 12.02
N TYR A 59 -12.12 -2.43 11.63
CA TYR A 59 -11.35 -3.48 12.30
C TYR A 59 -11.07 -3.14 13.76
N ALA A 60 -10.68 -1.88 14.03
CA ALA A 60 -10.40 -1.44 15.40
C ALA A 60 -11.65 -1.50 16.29
N GLU A 61 -12.80 -1.03 15.78
CA GLU A 61 -14.08 -1.10 16.48
C GLU A 61 -14.51 -2.54 16.74
N ASN A 62 -14.37 -3.41 15.75
CA ASN A 62 -14.66 -4.83 15.91
C ASN A 62 -13.76 -5.48 16.97
N ALA A 63 -12.46 -5.17 16.95
CA ALA A 63 -11.52 -5.67 17.96
C ALA A 63 -11.93 -5.21 19.37
N VAL A 64 -12.31 -3.95 19.54
CA VAL A 64 -12.75 -3.42 20.84
C VAL A 64 -14.05 -4.09 21.30
N GLN A 65 -15.01 -4.32 20.41
CA GLN A 65 -16.24 -5.06 20.71
C GLN A 65 -15.94 -6.50 21.17
N ASN A 66 -14.85 -7.09 20.70
CA ASN A 66 -14.38 -8.40 21.12
C ASN A 66 -13.40 -8.36 22.31
N GLY A 67 -13.31 -7.25 23.02
CA GLY A 67 -12.56 -7.12 24.29
C GLY A 67 -11.12 -6.61 24.14
N ALA A 68 -10.68 -6.25 22.96
CA ALA A 68 -9.37 -5.61 22.80
C ALA A 68 -9.36 -4.19 23.38
N ARG A 69 -8.18 -3.73 23.81
CA ARG A 69 -7.97 -2.36 24.29
C ARG A 69 -7.03 -1.63 23.33
N ILE A 70 -7.38 -0.44 22.95
CA ILE A 70 -6.56 0.45 22.14
C ILE A 70 -6.00 1.55 23.02
N ALA A 71 -4.68 1.59 23.17
CA ALA A 71 -3.98 2.61 23.92
C ALA A 71 -3.34 3.63 22.98
N LEU A 72 -4.06 4.71 22.69
CA LEU A 72 -3.54 5.82 21.88
C LEU A 72 -2.46 6.61 22.65
N ASN A 73 -1.57 7.28 21.91
CA ASN A 73 -0.44 8.04 22.47
C ASN A 73 0.42 7.21 23.44
N THR A 74 0.60 5.94 23.10
CA THR A 74 1.39 5.00 23.91
C THR A 74 2.54 4.46 23.05
N ALA A 75 3.73 4.98 23.28
CA ALA A 75 4.94 4.59 22.57
C ALA A 75 5.68 3.49 23.34
N VAL A 76 6.12 2.46 22.62
CA VAL A 76 7.05 1.46 23.16
C VAL A 76 8.45 2.08 23.17
N LEU A 77 9.11 2.07 24.34
CA LEU A 77 10.41 2.69 24.57
C LEU A 77 11.53 1.66 24.73
N GLY A 78 11.21 0.41 25.08
CA GLY A 78 12.14 -0.68 25.27
C GLY A 78 11.45 -1.97 25.71
N MET A 79 12.21 -3.05 25.76
CA MET A 79 11.75 -4.36 26.20
C MET A 79 12.80 -5.03 27.06
N ASP A 80 12.36 -5.77 28.07
CA ASP A 80 13.22 -6.70 28.83
C ASP A 80 13.08 -8.08 28.20
N VAL A 81 14.22 -8.66 27.83
CA VAL A 81 14.28 -10.02 27.26
C VAL A 81 15.11 -10.88 28.23
N ALA A 82 14.55 -11.98 28.65
CA ALA A 82 15.21 -12.99 29.47
C ALA A 82 14.91 -14.39 28.95
N ASP A 83 15.91 -15.24 28.84
CA ASP A 83 15.79 -16.61 28.33
C ASP A 83 15.05 -16.71 26.97
N GLY A 84 15.34 -15.78 26.09
CA GLY A 84 14.70 -15.72 24.74
C GLY A 84 13.21 -15.36 24.78
N ARG A 85 12.74 -14.66 25.82
CA ARG A 85 11.34 -14.21 25.96
C ARG A 85 11.28 -12.76 26.41
N ILE A 86 10.36 -11.99 25.81
CA ILE A 86 10.00 -10.67 26.32
C ILE A 86 9.24 -10.86 27.64
N THR A 87 9.78 -10.31 28.71
CA THR A 87 9.19 -10.34 30.05
C THR A 87 8.49 -9.05 30.42
N ALA A 88 8.94 -7.93 29.82
CA ALA A 88 8.32 -6.64 29.98
C ALA A 88 8.42 -5.80 28.70
N VAL A 89 7.40 -4.96 28.45
CA VAL A 89 7.38 -3.92 27.42
C VAL A 89 7.22 -2.58 28.12
N HIS A 90 8.22 -1.72 28.01
CA HIS A 90 8.24 -0.39 28.60
C HIS A 90 7.62 0.61 27.66
N THR A 91 6.66 1.37 28.16
CA THR A 91 5.98 2.44 27.39
C THR A 91 6.08 3.77 28.14
N ASN A 92 5.79 4.86 27.44
CA ASN A 92 5.66 6.18 28.08
C ASN A 92 4.47 6.28 29.07
N ARG A 93 3.67 5.21 29.24
CA ARG A 93 2.51 5.14 30.14
C ARG A 93 2.56 4.02 31.16
N GLY A 94 3.69 3.35 31.27
CA GLY A 94 3.91 2.24 32.18
C GLY A 94 4.43 0.99 31.51
N THR A 95 4.60 -0.03 32.29
CA THR A 95 5.16 -1.31 31.87
C THR A 95 4.07 -2.36 31.73
N LEU A 96 4.14 -3.16 30.66
CA LEU A 96 3.25 -4.26 30.37
C LEU A 96 4.03 -5.58 30.47
N HIS A 97 3.39 -6.65 30.94
CA HIS A 97 3.95 -8.00 31.01
C HIS A 97 3.15 -8.93 30.07
N PRO A 98 3.47 -8.99 28.79
CA PRO A 98 2.69 -9.72 27.81
C PRO A 98 3.04 -11.20 27.78
N ALA A 99 2.07 -12.05 27.47
CA ALA A 99 2.32 -13.46 27.13
C ALA A 99 2.90 -13.59 25.71
N LEU A 100 2.44 -12.73 24.78
CA LEU A 100 2.85 -12.67 23.38
C LEU A 100 2.93 -11.20 22.93
N VAL A 101 3.89 -10.89 22.08
CA VAL A 101 4.04 -9.60 21.43
C VAL A 101 3.88 -9.76 19.92
N ILE A 102 3.13 -8.87 19.27
CA ILE A 102 3.05 -8.80 17.82
C ILE A 102 3.63 -7.46 17.39
N ASN A 103 4.70 -7.50 16.63
CA ASN A 103 5.36 -6.33 16.08
C ASN A 103 4.74 -5.98 14.72
N ALA A 104 3.80 -5.04 14.71
CA ALA A 104 3.18 -4.49 13.52
C ALA A 104 3.48 -2.98 13.37
N ALA A 105 4.70 -2.57 13.73
CA ALA A 105 5.09 -1.16 13.88
C ALA A 105 5.43 -0.44 12.55
N GLY A 106 5.13 -1.03 11.39
CA GLY A 106 5.34 -0.40 10.08
C GLY A 106 6.80 0.02 9.87
N VAL A 107 7.07 1.30 9.61
CA VAL A 107 8.43 1.82 9.38
C VAL A 107 9.34 1.69 10.62
N PHE A 108 8.78 1.48 11.80
CA PHE A 108 9.50 1.25 13.06
C PHE A 108 9.63 -0.22 13.42
N ALA A 109 9.19 -1.15 12.56
CA ALA A 109 9.23 -2.59 12.88
C ALA A 109 10.65 -3.10 13.17
N GLU A 110 11.67 -2.57 12.48
CA GLU A 110 13.07 -2.89 12.73
C GLU A 110 13.53 -2.40 14.12
N ASP A 111 13.07 -1.21 14.56
CA ASP A 111 13.43 -0.67 15.87
C ASP A 111 12.84 -1.53 16.99
N VAL A 112 11.57 -1.95 16.82
CA VAL A 112 10.92 -2.87 17.76
C VAL A 112 11.61 -4.23 17.78
N ALA A 113 12.01 -4.76 16.63
CA ALA A 113 12.77 -6.00 16.54
C ALA A 113 14.12 -5.89 17.27
N ARG A 114 14.78 -4.73 17.20
CA ARG A 114 16.02 -4.46 17.92
C ARG A 114 15.82 -4.40 19.44
N MET A 115 14.72 -3.77 19.90
CA MET A 115 14.36 -3.73 21.32
C MET A 115 14.08 -5.12 21.89
N ALA A 116 13.66 -6.04 21.05
CA ALA A 116 13.32 -7.42 21.41
C ALA A 116 14.47 -8.43 21.20
N ASP A 117 15.70 -7.97 20.93
CA ASP A 117 16.86 -8.80 20.60
C ASP A 117 16.62 -9.77 19.43
N ASP A 118 15.75 -9.38 18.48
CA ASP A 118 15.32 -10.24 17.36
C ASP A 118 15.41 -9.55 15.99
N ARG A 119 16.46 -8.73 15.80
CA ARG A 119 16.67 -8.03 14.53
C ARG A 119 17.33 -8.94 13.50
N PHE A 120 16.57 -9.37 12.49
CA PHE A 120 17.07 -10.15 11.35
C PHE A 120 16.70 -9.54 9.98
N PHE A 121 16.01 -8.40 9.97
CA PHE A 121 15.62 -7.65 8.77
C PHE A 121 15.90 -6.16 8.93
N SER A 122 15.90 -5.44 7.83
CA SER A 122 15.99 -3.99 7.81
C SER A 122 14.86 -3.40 6.98
N ILE A 123 14.33 -2.28 7.48
CA ILE A 123 13.34 -1.47 6.76
C ILE A 123 14.05 -0.33 6.06
N HIS A 124 13.82 -0.18 4.75
CA HIS A 124 14.26 1.00 4.01
C HIS A 124 13.04 1.84 3.60
N PRO A 125 12.80 2.95 4.27
CA PRO A 125 11.58 3.71 4.07
C PRO A 125 11.49 4.25 2.64
N ARG A 126 10.27 4.22 2.07
CA ARG A 126 10.00 4.69 0.71
C ARG A 126 8.76 5.57 0.69
N ARG A 127 8.93 6.81 0.31
CA ARG A 127 7.84 7.77 0.18
C ARG A 127 6.99 7.49 -1.04
N GLY A 128 5.70 7.79 -0.93
CA GLY A 128 4.76 7.73 -2.04
C GLY A 128 3.78 8.88 -1.96
N THR A 129 3.80 9.72 -2.99
CA THR A 129 2.96 10.92 -3.10
C THR A 129 1.75 10.63 -3.97
N ASN A 130 0.59 11.05 -3.50
CA ASN A 130 -0.68 10.96 -4.21
C ASN A 130 -1.33 12.34 -4.30
N SER A 131 -2.16 12.53 -5.33
CA SER A 131 -3.03 13.70 -5.46
C SER A 131 -4.47 13.25 -5.60
N ILE A 132 -5.39 13.97 -4.97
CA ILE A 132 -6.84 13.78 -5.10
C ILE A 132 -7.39 14.93 -5.94
N LEU A 133 -8.17 14.58 -6.95
CA LEU A 133 -8.81 15.52 -7.84
C LEU A 133 -10.26 15.78 -7.38
N ASP A 134 -10.79 16.94 -7.76
CA ASP A 134 -12.17 17.32 -7.54
C ASP A 134 -13.15 16.26 -8.09
N ARG A 135 -14.33 16.15 -7.50
CA ARG A 135 -15.40 15.22 -7.94
C ARG A 135 -15.79 15.38 -9.40
N LYS A 136 -15.72 16.60 -9.95
CA LYS A 136 -15.99 16.82 -11.39
C LYS A 136 -15.03 16.01 -12.28
N ALA A 137 -13.81 15.75 -11.84
CA ALA A 137 -12.88 14.88 -12.54
C ALA A 137 -13.25 13.40 -12.40
N GLY A 138 -14.04 13.02 -11.41
CA GLY A 138 -14.56 11.66 -11.24
C GLY A 138 -15.33 11.16 -12.44
N ALA A 139 -16.05 12.05 -13.13
CA ALA A 139 -16.76 11.72 -14.36
C ALA A 139 -15.83 11.32 -15.53
N PHE A 140 -14.52 11.55 -15.41
CA PHE A 140 -13.57 11.18 -16.48
C PHE A 140 -13.29 9.69 -16.54
N MET A 141 -13.47 8.96 -15.45
CA MET A 141 -13.16 7.53 -15.37
C MET A 141 -14.06 6.82 -14.37
N HIS A 142 -14.47 5.60 -14.71
CA HIS A 142 -15.32 4.76 -13.86
C HIS A 142 -14.56 3.57 -13.26
N SER A 143 -13.37 3.28 -13.77
CA SER A 143 -12.55 2.13 -13.43
C SER A 143 -11.36 2.50 -12.54
N ILE A 144 -10.60 1.49 -12.17
CA ILE A 144 -9.23 1.62 -11.64
C ILE A 144 -8.28 1.30 -12.79
N ALA A 145 -7.34 2.19 -13.09
CA ALA A 145 -6.42 1.97 -14.19
C ALA A 145 -4.96 2.19 -13.79
N SER A 146 -4.12 1.34 -14.31
CA SER A 146 -2.67 1.52 -14.30
C SER A 146 -2.12 1.18 -15.68
N VAL A 147 -1.31 2.06 -16.25
CA VAL A 147 -0.61 1.77 -17.48
C VAL A 147 0.76 1.16 -17.15
N LYS A 148 0.99 -0.03 -17.66
CA LYS A 148 2.34 -0.55 -17.75
C LYS A 148 3.02 0.09 -18.95
N GLY A 149 3.88 1.08 -18.70
CA GLY A 149 4.78 1.62 -19.71
C GLY A 149 5.93 0.66 -20.02
N ASN A 150 6.85 1.09 -20.89
CA ASN A 150 8.08 0.35 -21.19
C ASN A 150 8.98 0.15 -19.95
N ASP A 151 8.66 0.77 -18.83
CA ASP A 151 9.33 0.65 -17.54
C ASP A 151 9.12 -0.70 -16.82
N MET A 152 8.48 -1.69 -17.48
CA MET A 152 8.41 -3.06 -16.96
C MET A 152 9.81 -3.66 -16.66
N VAL A 153 10.87 -3.04 -17.19
CA VAL A 153 12.26 -3.42 -16.96
C VAL A 153 12.98 -2.41 -16.05
N SER A 154 12.29 -1.39 -15.60
CA SER A 154 12.86 -0.42 -14.66
C SER A 154 13.28 -1.13 -13.37
N LYS A 155 14.56 -0.98 -13.04
CA LYS A 155 15.14 -1.44 -11.77
C LYS A 155 14.61 -0.68 -10.55
N THR A 156 13.65 0.23 -10.76
CA THR A 156 12.99 0.94 -9.68
C THR A 156 11.84 0.08 -9.19
N HIS A 157 11.79 -0.20 -7.91
CA HIS A 157 10.74 -0.95 -7.21
C HIS A 157 9.37 -0.24 -7.21
N SER A 158 9.17 0.71 -8.14
CA SER A 158 7.92 1.41 -8.34
C SER A 158 6.90 0.52 -9.02
N LYS A 159 5.77 0.28 -8.37
CA LYS A 159 4.63 -0.44 -8.95
C LYS A 159 3.85 0.39 -9.99
N GLY A 160 4.37 1.55 -10.39
CA GLY A 160 3.89 2.34 -11.51
C GLY A 160 2.85 3.39 -11.17
N GLY A 161 2.18 3.30 -10.03
CA GLY A 161 1.05 4.16 -9.71
C GLY A 161 -0.14 3.91 -10.64
N GLY A 162 -1.21 4.68 -10.48
CA GLY A 162 -2.41 4.55 -11.29
C GLY A 162 -3.36 5.72 -11.11
N ILE A 163 -4.51 5.59 -11.74
CA ILE A 163 -5.67 6.43 -11.52
C ILE A 163 -6.75 5.54 -10.95
N LEU A 164 -7.35 5.94 -9.86
CA LEU A 164 -8.44 5.19 -9.27
C LEU A 164 -9.61 6.11 -8.92
N HIS A 165 -10.82 5.63 -9.17
CA HIS A 165 -12.04 6.26 -8.71
C HIS A 165 -12.23 5.91 -7.23
N THR A 166 -12.33 6.93 -6.37
CA THR A 166 -12.50 6.72 -4.92
C THR A 166 -13.95 6.45 -4.57
N VAL A 167 -14.19 5.96 -3.35
CA VAL A 167 -15.55 5.75 -2.81
C VAL A 167 -16.36 7.05 -2.60
N HIS A 168 -15.74 8.21 -2.83
CA HIS A 168 -16.34 9.53 -2.69
C HIS A 168 -16.45 10.27 -4.03
N ASP A 169 -16.36 9.56 -5.14
CA ASP A 169 -16.43 10.08 -6.51
C ASP A 169 -15.29 11.03 -6.93
N ASN A 170 -14.20 11.04 -6.20
CA ASN A 170 -12.98 11.72 -6.59
C ASN A 170 -12.08 10.80 -7.44
N LEU A 171 -11.21 11.34 -8.25
CA LEU A 171 -10.07 10.59 -8.75
C LEU A 171 -8.87 10.76 -7.82
N LEU A 172 -8.19 9.65 -7.54
CA LEU A 172 -6.88 9.63 -6.90
C LEU A 172 -5.85 9.20 -7.93
N ILE A 173 -4.77 9.97 -8.03
CA ILE A 173 -3.65 9.68 -8.92
C ILE A 173 -2.37 9.49 -8.12
N GLY A 174 -1.58 8.52 -8.51
CA GLY A 174 -0.32 8.16 -7.82
C GLY A 174 -0.26 6.67 -7.51
N PRO A 175 0.65 6.29 -6.61
CA PRO A 175 1.74 7.10 -6.07
C PRO A 175 3.02 7.06 -6.93
N ASP A 176 3.99 7.90 -6.58
CA ASP A 176 5.40 7.71 -6.93
C ASP A 176 6.08 6.75 -5.93
N ALA A 177 7.40 6.62 -6.05
CA ALA A 177 8.21 5.83 -5.12
C ALA A 177 9.60 6.47 -5.03
N VAL A 178 9.87 7.12 -3.90
CA VAL A 178 11.12 7.84 -3.63
C VAL A 178 11.73 7.30 -2.35
N GLU A 179 12.93 6.74 -2.45
CA GLU A 179 13.68 6.26 -1.30
C GLU A 179 13.97 7.42 -0.33
N THR A 180 13.92 7.14 0.96
CA THR A 180 14.23 8.10 2.03
C THR A 180 14.84 7.38 3.22
N TYR A 181 15.64 8.11 4.00
CA TYR A 181 16.13 7.60 5.28
C TYR A 181 15.21 8.00 6.45
N GLU A 182 14.32 8.95 6.21
CA GLU A 182 13.46 9.53 7.23
C GLU A 182 12.14 8.78 7.32
N LYS A 183 11.92 8.08 8.41
CA LYS A 183 10.75 7.23 8.66
C LYS A 183 9.43 8.02 8.74
N GLU A 184 9.49 9.29 9.13
CA GLU A 184 8.32 10.15 9.37
C GLU A 184 8.22 11.33 8.40
N ASN A 185 9.06 11.37 7.36
CA ASN A 185 8.99 12.44 6.36
C ASN A 185 7.78 12.25 5.43
N THR A 186 6.67 12.84 5.81
CA THR A 186 5.43 12.89 5.02
C THR A 186 5.28 14.20 4.24
N ALA A 187 6.34 15.01 4.15
CA ALA A 187 6.31 16.23 3.34
C ALA A 187 6.03 15.89 1.87
N THR A 188 5.17 16.66 1.25
CA THR A 188 4.85 16.53 -0.17
C THR A 188 5.64 17.57 -0.96
N TYR A 189 6.41 17.12 -1.93
CA TYR A 189 7.27 17.98 -2.74
C TYR A 189 6.65 18.24 -4.11
N PRO A 190 6.77 19.48 -4.64
CA PRO A 190 6.22 19.83 -5.96
C PRO A 190 6.70 18.90 -7.07
N GLU A 191 7.95 18.43 -7.01
CA GLU A 191 8.54 17.53 -8.01
C GLU A 191 7.82 16.18 -8.04
N SER A 192 7.46 15.64 -6.88
CA SER A 192 6.69 14.39 -6.76
C SER A 192 5.29 14.56 -7.32
N ILE A 193 4.62 15.67 -7.04
CA ILE A 193 3.28 15.97 -7.59
C ILE A 193 3.36 16.04 -9.12
N ALA A 194 4.30 16.83 -9.65
CA ALA A 194 4.49 17.00 -11.09
C ALA A 194 4.83 15.67 -11.79
N HIS A 195 5.71 14.86 -11.16
CA HIS A 195 6.08 13.54 -11.68
C HIS A 195 4.86 12.61 -11.76
N VAL A 196 4.11 12.46 -10.67
CA VAL A 196 2.89 11.64 -10.63
C VAL A 196 1.90 12.11 -11.68
N PHE A 197 1.67 13.42 -11.74
CA PHE A 197 0.69 14.00 -12.67
C PHE A 197 1.10 13.76 -14.13
N SER A 198 2.32 14.06 -14.51
CA SER A 198 2.83 13.87 -15.88
C SER A 198 2.72 12.41 -16.33
N LYS A 199 3.01 11.47 -15.43
CA LYS A 199 2.90 10.04 -15.68
C LYS A 199 1.45 9.61 -15.93
N GLN A 200 0.52 10.05 -15.09
CA GLN A 200 -0.88 9.66 -15.24
C GLN A 200 -1.57 10.36 -16.42
N LYS A 201 -1.06 11.52 -16.83
CA LYS A 201 -1.53 12.21 -18.05
C LYS A 201 -1.25 11.43 -19.33
N ILE A 202 -0.28 10.52 -19.32
CA ILE A 202 -0.05 9.56 -20.41
C ILE A 202 -1.25 8.60 -20.55
N THR A 203 -1.81 8.18 -19.42
CA THR A 203 -2.99 7.29 -19.38
C THR A 203 -4.26 8.04 -19.77
N MET A 204 -4.44 9.23 -19.22
CA MET A 204 -5.62 10.05 -19.37
C MET A 204 -5.20 11.49 -19.69
N PRO A 205 -5.11 11.86 -20.98
CA PRO A 205 -4.70 13.20 -21.41
C PRO A 205 -5.61 14.34 -20.94
N ALA A 206 -6.87 14.04 -20.62
CA ALA A 206 -7.86 15.01 -20.14
C ALA A 206 -7.57 15.53 -18.71
N LEU A 207 -6.69 14.87 -17.94
CA LEU A 207 -6.33 15.34 -16.58
C LEU A 207 -5.75 16.75 -16.61
N THR A 208 -6.17 17.58 -15.66
CA THR A 208 -5.63 18.92 -15.44
C THR A 208 -5.24 19.13 -13.97
N GLU A 209 -4.08 19.76 -13.75
CA GLU A 209 -3.59 20.06 -12.39
C GLU A 209 -4.53 21.01 -11.63
N ARG A 210 -5.35 21.78 -12.34
CA ARG A 210 -6.36 22.67 -11.75
C ARG A 210 -7.45 21.91 -10.99
N ASP A 211 -7.59 20.61 -11.23
CA ASP A 211 -8.56 19.76 -10.55
C ASP A 211 -8.02 19.16 -9.26
N ILE A 212 -6.74 19.35 -8.95
CA ILE A 212 -6.16 18.87 -7.68
C ILE A 212 -6.73 19.69 -6.53
N ILE A 213 -7.43 19.02 -5.62
CA ILE A 213 -7.98 19.62 -4.41
C ILE A 213 -7.14 19.35 -3.17
N THR A 214 -6.37 18.28 -3.17
CA THR A 214 -5.43 17.96 -2.11
C THR A 214 -4.38 16.95 -2.58
N TYR A 215 -3.30 16.86 -1.84
CA TYR A 215 -2.22 15.90 -2.03
C TYR A 215 -1.69 15.44 -0.67
N PHE A 216 -1.10 14.27 -0.65
CA PHE A 216 -0.49 13.71 0.56
C PHE A 216 0.63 12.74 0.22
N THR A 217 1.52 12.56 1.18
CA THR A 217 2.63 11.63 1.10
C THR A 217 2.60 10.69 2.29
N GLY A 218 2.78 9.40 2.04
CA GLY A 218 2.98 8.39 3.07
C GLY A 218 4.35 7.73 2.93
N VAL A 219 4.83 7.14 4.02
CA VAL A 219 6.09 6.38 4.03
C VAL A 219 5.77 4.89 4.17
N ARG A 220 6.17 4.13 3.16
CA ARG A 220 6.06 2.66 3.15
C ARG A 220 7.24 2.05 3.87
N ALA A 221 7.06 0.83 4.33
CA ALA A 221 8.03 0.07 5.12
C ALA A 221 8.53 -1.19 4.39
N PRO A 222 9.05 -1.12 3.14
CA PRO A 222 9.60 -2.30 2.49
C PRO A 222 10.85 -2.80 3.20
N THR A 223 11.10 -4.11 3.07
CA THR A 223 12.41 -4.72 3.29
C THR A 223 13.22 -4.72 2.00
N PHE A 224 14.49 -5.13 2.05
CA PHE A 224 15.31 -5.28 0.85
C PHE A 224 14.84 -6.43 -0.04
N GLU A 225 14.18 -7.42 0.53
CA GLU A 225 13.58 -8.55 -0.17
C GLU A 225 12.27 -8.18 -0.88
N GLU A 226 11.71 -6.99 -0.59
CA GLU A 226 10.44 -6.50 -1.11
C GLU A 226 9.24 -7.43 -0.82
N ASP A 227 9.33 -8.24 0.23
CA ASP A 227 8.29 -9.17 0.64
C ASP A 227 7.88 -8.93 2.11
N PHE A 228 6.74 -9.49 2.49
CA PHE A 228 6.22 -9.42 3.85
C PHE A 228 6.98 -10.38 4.77
N ILE A 229 7.20 -9.94 5.99
CA ILE A 229 7.72 -10.77 7.08
C ILE A 229 6.56 -11.02 8.03
N ILE A 230 5.97 -12.22 7.95
CA ILE A 230 4.89 -12.67 8.84
C ILE A 230 5.36 -14.00 9.46
N GLU A 231 6.20 -13.89 10.47
CA GLU A 231 6.82 -15.06 11.09
C GLU A 231 7.11 -14.84 12.57
N ARG A 232 7.35 -15.93 13.29
CA ARG A 232 7.80 -15.89 14.67
C ARG A 232 9.20 -15.31 14.77
N GLY A 233 9.51 -14.68 15.90
CA GLY A 233 10.86 -14.26 16.23
C GLY A 233 11.85 -15.42 16.14
N ARG A 234 13.06 -15.15 15.65
CA ARG A 234 14.12 -16.15 15.47
C ARG A 234 14.88 -16.43 16.78
N HIS A 235 14.97 -15.42 17.62
CA HIS A 235 15.66 -15.47 18.90
C HIS A 235 14.71 -15.30 20.09
N THR A 236 13.59 -14.59 19.87
CA THR A 236 12.61 -14.27 20.90
C THR A 236 11.30 -15.02 20.68
N HIS A 237 11.04 -16.05 21.48
CA HIS A 237 10.01 -17.07 21.24
C HIS A 237 8.56 -16.59 21.38
N ASN A 238 8.32 -15.53 22.14
CA ASN A 238 7.00 -14.93 22.29
C ASN A 238 6.83 -13.62 21.49
N LEU A 239 7.48 -13.55 20.33
CA LEU A 239 7.38 -12.45 19.38
C LEU A 239 6.90 -12.98 18.03
N ILE A 240 6.01 -12.23 17.40
CA ILE A 240 5.61 -12.40 16.00
C ILE A 240 5.89 -11.10 15.29
N HIS A 241 6.57 -11.15 14.16
CA HIS A 241 6.76 -10.00 13.29
C HIS A 241 5.67 -9.96 12.20
N VAL A 242 5.11 -8.77 11.98
CA VAL A 242 4.25 -8.41 10.85
C VAL A 242 4.87 -7.16 10.25
N ALA A 243 5.94 -7.34 9.50
CA ALA A 243 6.82 -6.28 9.02
C ALA A 243 7.00 -6.34 7.49
N GLY A 244 7.65 -5.35 6.91
CA GLY A 244 7.83 -5.27 5.45
C GLY A 244 6.53 -4.98 4.70
N ILE A 245 5.46 -4.59 5.40
CA ILE A 245 4.14 -4.45 4.81
C ILE A 245 4.07 -3.19 3.94
N GLN A 246 3.82 -3.42 2.68
CA GLN A 246 3.52 -2.42 1.67
C GLN A 246 2.35 -2.91 0.80
N SER A 247 2.09 -2.30 -0.35
CA SER A 247 1.07 -2.82 -1.27
C SER A 247 1.43 -4.23 -1.77
N PRO A 248 0.52 -5.23 -1.68
CA PRO A 248 -0.92 -5.15 -1.44
C PRO A 248 -1.36 -5.44 0.01
N GLY A 249 -0.61 -5.06 1.03
CA GLY A 249 -0.85 -5.43 2.43
C GLY A 249 -2.26 -5.16 2.93
N LEU A 250 -2.86 -3.99 2.59
CA LEU A 250 -4.23 -3.70 3.01
C LEU A 250 -5.24 -4.71 2.43
N THR A 251 -5.05 -5.10 1.18
CA THR A 251 -5.92 -6.07 0.50
C THR A 251 -5.80 -7.48 1.09
N THR A 252 -4.60 -7.83 1.56
CA THR A 252 -4.32 -9.17 2.12
C THR A 252 -4.57 -9.25 3.63
N ALA A 253 -4.70 -8.11 4.32
CA ALA A 253 -4.87 -8.06 5.76
C ALA A 253 -6.01 -8.96 6.33
N PRO A 254 -7.17 -9.13 5.65
CA PRO A 254 -8.21 -10.03 6.13
C PRO A 254 -7.85 -11.52 6.10
N ALA A 255 -6.79 -11.90 5.39
CA ALA A 255 -6.38 -13.30 5.19
C ALA A 255 -5.16 -13.71 6.05
N VAL A 256 -4.63 -12.79 6.87
CA VAL A 256 -3.41 -12.98 7.68
C VAL A 256 -3.70 -13.16 9.19
#